data_8c9a140f510bca857fbab27d8be58918
#
_entry.id   8c9a140f510bca857fbab27d8be58918
#
_cell.length_a   1.000
_cell.length_b   1.000
_cell.length_c   1.000
_cell.angle_alpha   90.00
_cell.angle_beta   90.00
_cell.angle_gamma   90.00
#
_symmetry.space_group_name_H-M   'P 1'
#
loop_
_entity.id
_entity.type
_entity.pdbx_description
1 polymer ?
#
loop_
_entity_poly.entity_id
_entity_poly.type
_entity_poly.pdbx_seq_one_letter_code
_entity_poly.pdbx_strand_id
1 'polypeptide(L)'
;PRSARSAKATLRYQFTNNAVSVIEIPRGTIYTTSVGFNMLTYVTNERKVVSSSTGDFDFTLDIYEGQYVTDTFLVDDNIVNQRFILSNDLIDTTSITVKLYENDGSDVLEYMYSSSLLDLKSTSKVFFIQAAEKNKYEIIFGNDILGRKPKNKAIVVVEYRVTKGAEGNEPTKFTLGE
;
A
#
# COMPACT_ATOMS: atom_id res chain seq x y z
N PRO A 1 -4.31 -18.76 2.54
CA PRO A 1 -3.79 -18.09 1.35
C PRO A 1 -2.28 -17.86 1.49
N ARG A 2 -1.58 -17.80 0.37
CA ARG A 2 -0.20 -17.31 0.33
C ARG A 2 -0.25 -15.87 -0.16
N SER A 3 0.43 -14.96 0.55
CA SER A 3 0.62 -13.60 0.07
C SER A 3 1.33 -13.65 -1.29
N ALA A 4 0.74 -13.01 -2.30
CA ALA A 4 1.47 -12.70 -3.50
C ALA A 4 2.57 -11.67 -3.15
N ARG A 5 3.74 -11.79 -3.75
CA ARG A 5 4.79 -10.79 -3.60
C ARG A 5 5.03 -10.13 -4.94
N SER A 6 5.00 -8.83 -4.93
CA SER A 6 5.32 -8.03 -6.12
C SER A 6 6.77 -8.23 -6.52
N ALA A 7 7.00 -8.36 -7.82
CA ALA A 7 8.33 -8.21 -8.38
C ALA A 7 8.83 -6.78 -8.15
N LYS A 8 10.12 -6.64 -7.85
CA LYS A 8 10.76 -5.36 -7.62
C LYS A 8 11.72 -5.05 -8.75
N ALA A 9 11.69 -3.82 -9.24
CA ALA A 9 12.70 -3.27 -10.12
C ALA A 9 13.30 -1.99 -9.52
N THR A 10 14.58 -1.73 -9.80
CA THR A 10 15.25 -0.50 -9.39
C THR A 10 15.62 0.28 -10.63
N LEU A 11 15.03 1.47 -10.77
CA LEU A 11 15.33 2.41 -11.84
C LEU A 11 16.45 3.35 -11.40
N ARG A 12 17.38 3.67 -12.31
CA ARG A 12 18.35 4.74 -12.13
C ARG A 12 17.97 5.92 -13.00
N TYR A 13 17.85 7.07 -12.39
CA TYR A 13 17.67 8.36 -13.06
C TYR A 13 19.01 9.11 -13.07
N GLN A 14 19.43 9.51 -14.25
CA GLN A 14 20.63 10.34 -14.44
C GLN A 14 20.34 11.36 -15.53
N PHE A 15 20.24 12.62 -15.17
CA PHE A 15 19.93 13.71 -16.09
C PHE A 15 20.27 15.07 -15.48
N THR A 16 20.37 16.09 -16.34
CA THR A 16 20.59 17.48 -15.92
C THR A 16 19.35 18.31 -16.23
N ASN A 17 18.87 19.05 -15.24
CA ASN A 17 17.78 20.02 -15.37
C ASN A 17 18.07 21.25 -14.49
N ASN A 18 18.54 22.32 -15.11
CA ASN A 18 18.89 23.54 -14.41
C ASN A 18 17.67 24.44 -14.08
N ALA A 19 16.48 24.07 -14.53
CA ALA A 19 15.25 24.84 -14.28
C ALA A 19 14.62 24.51 -12.91
N VAL A 20 15.01 23.38 -12.29
CA VAL A 20 14.47 22.93 -11.02
C VAL A 20 15.59 22.49 -10.08
N SER A 21 15.42 22.80 -8.80
CA SER A 21 16.34 22.35 -7.73
C SER A 21 15.81 21.15 -6.94
N VAL A 22 14.54 20.81 -7.11
CA VAL A 22 13.88 19.71 -6.39
C VAL A 22 12.98 18.95 -7.36
N ILE A 23 13.04 17.63 -7.29
CA ILE A 23 12.14 16.72 -7.99
C ILE A 23 11.38 15.90 -6.96
N GLU A 24 10.10 15.76 -7.16
CA GLU A 24 9.24 14.92 -6.35
C GLU A 24 8.58 13.85 -7.22
N ILE A 25 8.69 12.59 -6.78
CA ILE A 25 7.99 11.46 -7.35
C ILE A 25 7.01 10.98 -6.29
N PRO A 26 5.70 11.17 -6.49
CA PRO A 26 4.69 10.75 -5.52
C PRO A 26 4.65 9.23 -5.35
N ARG A 27 4.16 8.78 -4.19
CA ARG A 27 3.75 7.38 -3.98
C ARG A 27 2.64 7.03 -4.97
N GLY A 28 2.68 5.83 -5.54
CA GLY A 28 1.70 5.39 -6.54
C GLY A 28 1.98 5.87 -7.96
N THR A 29 3.12 6.55 -8.22
CA THR A 29 3.53 6.88 -9.59
C THR A 29 3.65 5.61 -10.42
N ILE A 30 3.02 5.61 -11.58
CA ILE A 30 2.87 4.44 -12.44
C ILE A 30 3.98 4.39 -13.48
N TYR A 31 4.56 3.20 -13.64
CA TYR A 31 5.49 2.85 -14.71
C TYR A 31 4.95 1.66 -15.45
N THR A 32 5.06 1.67 -16.76
CA THR A 32 4.61 0.57 -17.62
C THR A 32 5.77 -0.04 -18.38
N THR A 33 5.65 -1.31 -18.67
CA THR A 33 6.56 -2.05 -19.52
C THR A 33 5.81 -3.15 -20.26
N SER A 34 6.40 -3.67 -21.32
CA SER A 34 5.83 -4.79 -22.05
C SER A 34 6.81 -5.97 -22.07
N VAL A 35 6.28 -7.17 -21.83
CA VAL A 35 6.99 -8.43 -21.99
C VAL A 35 6.22 -9.27 -22.99
N GLY A 36 6.76 -9.41 -24.19
CA GLY A 36 6.01 -10.00 -25.30
C GLY A 36 4.76 -9.18 -25.61
N PHE A 37 3.59 -9.80 -25.52
CA PHE A 37 2.29 -9.14 -25.72
C PHE A 37 1.63 -8.66 -24.42
N ASN A 38 2.25 -8.90 -23.27
CA ASN A 38 1.70 -8.54 -21.97
C ASN A 38 2.23 -7.17 -21.51
N MET A 39 1.33 -6.27 -21.18
CA MET A 39 1.68 -5.03 -20.49
C MET A 39 1.70 -5.27 -18.98
N LEU A 40 2.79 -4.86 -18.35
CA LEU A 40 2.96 -4.90 -16.90
C LEU A 40 3.01 -3.48 -16.35
N THR A 41 2.40 -3.31 -15.19
CA THR A 41 2.36 -2.05 -14.45
C THR A 41 3.19 -2.17 -13.17
N TYR A 42 3.97 -1.14 -12.88
CA TYR A 42 4.76 -1.00 -11.66
C TYR A 42 4.41 0.32 -10.99
N VAL A 43 4.51 0.35 -9.68
CA VAL A 43 4.21 1.55 -8.89
C VAL A 43 5.28 1.82 -7.84
N THR A 44 5.45 3.09 -7.49
CA THR A 44 6.28 3.50 -6.34
C THR A 44 5.57 3.22 -5.03
N ASN A 45 6.28 2.68 -4.04
CA ASN A 45 5.73 2.46 -2.68
C ASN A 45 5.74 3.71 -1.82
N GLU A 46 6.68 4.62 -2.08
CA GLU A 46 6.95 5.78 -1.25
C GLU A 46 7.08 7.04 -2.10
N ARG A 47 6.83 8.18 -1.47
CA ARG A 47 7.17 9.48 -2.02
C ARG A 47 8.69 9.64 -2.02
N LYS A 48 9.28 9.95 -3.16
CA LYS A 48 10.71 10.25 -3.31
C LYS A 48 10.90 11.74 -3.59
N VAL A 49 11.71 12.39 -2.76
CA VAL A 49 12.12 13.78 -2.99
C VAL A 49 13.63 13.81 -3.17
N VAL A 50 14.09 14.42 -4.23
CA VAL A 50 15.52 14.56 -4.56
C VAL A 50 15.81 16.02 -4.84
N SER A 51 16.84 16.58 -4.21
CA SER A 51 17.30 17.95 -4.42
C SER A 51 18.68 17.96 -5.07
N SER A 52 18.92 18.96 -5.93
CA SER A 52 20.22 19.23 -6.54
C SER A 52 20.51 20.72 -6.52
N SER A 53 21.71 21.09 -6.15
CA SER A 53 22.20 22.48 -6.19
C SER A 53 22.84 22.85 -7.54
N THR A 54 23.22 21.85 -8.34
CA THR A 54 23.87 22.03 -9.66
C THR A 54 22.93 21.81 -10.82
N GLY A 55 21.72 21.29 -10.55
CA GLY A 55 20.80 20.80 -11.59
C GLY A 55 21.09 19.37 -12.07
N ASP A 56 22.14 18.73 -11.58
CA ASP A 56 22.43 17.34 -11.90
C ASP A 56 21.71 16.41 -10.92
N PHE A 57 20.96 15.48 -11.47
CA PHE A 57 20.21 14.48 -10.71
C PHE A 57 20.73 13.09 -11.03
N ASP A 58 21.17 12.38 -10.00
CA ASP A 58 21.55 10.96 -10.05
C ASP A 58 20.99 10.25 -8.82
N PHE A 59 19.98 9.42 -9.03
CA PHE A 59 19.33 8.69 -7.94
C PHE A 59 18.70 7.39 -8.43
N THR A 60 18.41 6.52 -7.49
CA THR A 60 17.69 5.28 -7.74
C THR A 60 16.28 5.35 -7.17
N LEU A 61 15.37 4.63 -7.81
CA LEU A 61 13.96 4.52 -7.42
C LEU A 61 13.54 3.05 -7.50
N ASP A 62 13.03 2.54 -6.39
CA ASP A 62 12.42 1.21 -6.36
C ASP A 62 10.97 1.28 -6.80
N ILE A 63 10.60 0.43 -7.75
CA ILE A 63 9.24 0.26 -8.22
C ILE A 63 8.83 -1.21 -8.08
N TYR A 64 7.54 -1.44 -7.89
CA TYR A 64 6.98 -2.75 -7.59
C TYR A 64 5.84 -3.09 -8.54
N GLU A 65 5.87 -4.30 -9.09
CA GLU A 65 4.82 -4.77 -10.00
C GLU A 65 3.47 -4.79 -9.30
N GLY A 66 2.44 -4.35 -10.02
CA GLY A 66 1.06 -4.33 -9.57
C GLY A 66 0.44 -2.94 -9.60
N GLN A 67 -0.78 -2.85 -9.07
CA GLN A 67 -1.57 -1.63 -8.98
C GLN A 67 -2.15 -1.48 -7.58
N TYR A 68 -2.24 -0.25 -7.08
CA TYR A 68 -2.93 0.04 -5.84
C TYR A 68 -4.45 -0.03 -6.03
N VAL A 69 -5.08 -0.70 -5.08
CA VAL A 69 -6.53 -0.83 -4.95
C VAL A 69 -6.92 -0.39 -3.56
N THR A 70 -8.10 0.21 -3.44
CA THR A 70 -8.64 0.69 -2.16
C THR A 70 -9.98 0.01 -1.89
N ASP A 71 -10.09 -0.63 -0.73
CA ASP A 71 -11.35 -1.08 -0.15
C ASP A 71 -11.77 -0.13 0.97
N THR A 72 -13.06 0.14 1.04
CA THR A 72 -13.65 1.02 2.05
C THR A 72 -14.76 0.31 2.79
N PHE A 73 -14.74 0.40 4.13
CA PHE A 73 -15.74 -0.22 4.99
C PHE A 73 -16.30 0.81 5.97
N LEU A 74 -17.58 0.69 6.29
CA LEU A 74 -18.20 1.43 7.38
C LEU A 74 -18.23 0.53 8.62
N VAL A 75 -17.76 1.04 9.75
CA VAL A 75 -17.86 0.36 11.05
C VAL A 75 -19.29 0.49 11.58
N ASP A 76 -19.94 -0.63 11.84
CA ASP A 76 -21.29 -0.69 12.41
C ASP A 76 -21.32 -1.63 13.62
N ASP A 77 -21.44 -1.06 14.80
CA ASP A 77 -21.50 -1.82 16.07
C ASP A 77 -22.76 -2.69 16.20
N ASN A 78 -23.78 -2.51 15.34
CA ASN A 78 -24.95 -3.38 15.30
C ASN A 78 -24.66 -4.72 14.58
N ILE A 79 -23.58 -4.77 13.79
CA ILE A 79 -23.17 -6.01 13.11
C ILE A 79 -22.29 -6.83 14.05
N VAL A 80 -22.85 -7.91 14.56
CA VAL A 80 -22.11 -8.85 15.42
C VAL A 80 -20.99 -9.51 14.61
N ASN A 81 -19.75 -9.42 15.10
CA ASN A 81 -18.56 -9.96 14.45
C ASN A 81 -18.35 -9.42 13.01
N GLN A 82 -18.52 -8.10 12.83
CA GLN A 82 -18.26 -7.46 11.54
C GLN A 82 -16.86 -7.82 11.03
N ARG A 83 -16.78 -8.23 9.75
CA ARG A 83 -15.53 -8.63 9.10
C ARG A 83 -15.15 -7.63 8.01
N PHE A 84 -13.87 -7.32 7.92
CA PHE A 84 -13.29 -6.41 6.92
C PHE A 84 -12.49 -7.21 5.90
N ILE A 85 -13.21 -7.97 5.05
CA ILE A 85 -12.61 -8.87 4.05
C ILE A 85 -12.25 -8.07 2.81
N LEU A 86 -10.97 -8.13 2.42
CA LEU A 86 -10.48 -7.45 1.22
C LEU A 86 -11.05 -8.08 -0.05
N SER A 87 -11.34 -7.25 -1.05
CA SER A 87 -12.06 -7.66 -2.26
C SER A 87 -11.24 -8.55 -3.20
N ASN A 88 -9.92 -8.43 -3.18
CA ASN A 88 -9.01 -9.17 -4.04
C ASN A 88 -8.35 -10.37 -3.34
N ASP A 89 -7.78 -11.28 -4.12
CA ASP A 89 -7.08 -12.49 -3.66
C ASP A 89 -5.56 -12.45 -3.92
N LEU A 90 -5.10 -11.70 -4.93
CA LEU A 90 -3.70 -11.55 -5.32
C LEU A 90 -3.05 -10.34 -4.64
N ILE A 91 -3.14 -10.28 -3.31
CA ILE A 91 -2.67 -9.14 -2.51
C ILE A 91 -1.22 -9.35 -2.08
N ASP A 92 -0.38 -8.34 -2.34
CA ASP A 92 0.89 -8.20 -1.64
C ASP A 92 0.63 -7.62 -0.24
N THR A 93 0.58 -8.49 0.76
CA THR A 93 0.24 -8.11 2.14
C THR A 93 1.25 -7.16 2.77
N THR A 94 2.46 -7.03 2.22
CA THR A 94 3.47 -6.07 2.70
C THR A 94 3.17 -4.64 2.31
N SER A 95 2.26 -4.45 1.34
CA SER A 95 1.86 -3.13 0.84
C SER A 95 0.61 -2.55 1.53
N ILE A 96 -0.04 -3.33 2.42
CA ILE A 96 -1.30 -2.92 3.04
C ILE A 96 -1.08 -1.73 3.98
N THR A 97 -1.87 -0.68 3.76
CA THR A 97 -1.99 0.46 4.66
C THR A 97 -3.44 0.64 5.09
N VAL A 98 -3.65 1.05 6.34
CA VAL A 98 -4.98 1.21 6.91
C VAL A 98 -5.12 2.59 7.53
N LYS A 99 -6.14 3.33 7.09
CA LYS A 99 -6.54 4.62 7.65
C LYS A 99 -7.98 4.56 8.11
N LEU A 100 -8.25 5.14 9.26
CA LEU A 100 -9.59 5.30 9.80
C LEU A 100 -9.95 6.79 9.81
N TYR A 101 -11.13 7.07 9.32
CA TYR A 101 -11.75 8.39 9.36
C TYR A 101 -12.87 8.34 10.40
N GLU A 102 -12.68 9.04 11.52
CA GLU A 102 -13.63 9.15 12.62
C GLU A 102 -14.24 10.56 12.68
N ASN A 103 -15.29 10.73 13.45
CA ASN A 103 -15.96 12.01 13.66
C ASN A 103 -16.30 12.73 12.32
N ASP A 104 -17.03 12.04 11.45
CA ASP A 104 -17.43 12.51 10.12
C ASP A 104 -16.23 12.91 9.23
N GLY A 105 -15.08 12.24 9.41
CA GLY A 105 -13.89 12.45 8.62
C GLY A 105 -12.93 13.52 9.14
N SER A 106 -13.26 14.18 10.25
CA SER A 106 -12.39 15.22 10.84
C SER A 106 -11.12 14.62 11.46
N ASP A 107 -11.20 13.41 11.97
CA ASP A 107 -10.07 12.71 12.58
C ASP A 107 -9.57 11.60 11.66
N VAL A 108 -8.33 11.73 11.17
CA VAL A 108 -7.67 10.70 10.37
C VAL A 108 -6.63 9.99 11.22
N LEU A 109 -6.81 8.69 11.39
CA LEU A 109 -5.96 7.83 12.21
C LEU A 109 -5.26 6.80 11.32
N GLU A 110 -3.94 6.79 11.34
CA GLU A 110 -3.15 5.74 10.69
C GLU A 110 -2.96 4.58 11.67
N TYR A 111 -3.27 3.37 11.19
CA TYR A 111 -3.07 2.13 11.92
C TYR A 111 -1.85 1.40 11.37
N MET A 112 -1.05 0.83 12.26
CA MET A 112 0.18 0.13 11.91
C MET A 112 -0.05 -1.38 11.92
N TYR A 113 0.55 -2.08 10.96
CA TYR A 113 0.55 -3.54 10.99
C TYR A 113 1.29 -4.07 12.21
N SER A 114 0.70 -5.04 12.89
CA SER A 114 1.35 -5.80 13.95
C SER A 114 1.24 -7.30 13.68
N SER A 115 2.34 -8.01 13.86
CA SER A 115 2.37 -9.48 13.82
C SER A 115 2.34 -10.10 15.22
N SER A 116 2.34 -9.29 16.28
CA SER A 116 2.40 -9.72 17.68
C SER A 116 1.36 -9.01 18.52
N LEU A 117 0.85 -9.72 19.51
CA LEU A 117 -0.02 -9.16 20.56
C LEU A 117 0.78 -8.66 21.78
N LEU A 118 2.10 -8.89 21.81
CA LEU A 118 2.95 -8.48 22.92
C LEU A 118 3.08 -6.95 22.94
N ASP A 119 3.08 -6.39 24.14
CA ASP A 119 3.27 -4.96 24.42
C ASP A 119 2.20 -4.01 23.84
N LEU A 120 1.06 -4.55 23.37
CA LEU A 120 -0.06 -3.73 22.91
C LEU A 120 -0.82 -3.13 24.10
N LYS A 121 -1.07 -1.84 24.01
CA LYS A 121 -1.96 -1.10 24.93
C LYS A 121 -3.35 -0.99 24.30
N SER A 122 -4.36 -0.75 25.12
CA SER A 122 -5.74 -0.49 24.65
C SER A 122 -5.84 0.66 23.63
N THR A 123 -4.90 1.59 23.65
CA THR A 123 -4.83 2.76 22.75
C THR A 123 -3.96 2.55 21.51
N SER A 124 -3.27 1.40 21.39
CA SER A 124 -2.39 1.12 20.25
C SER A 124 -3.20 1.02 18.95
N LYS A 125 -2.88 1.89 17.99
CA LYS A 125 -3.52 1.91 16.67
C LYS A 125 -2.85 0.87 15.77
N VAL A 126 -3.29 -0.38 15.90
CA VAL A 126 -2.73 -1.52 15.17
C VAL A 126 -3.81 -2.30 14.46
N PHE A 127 -3.42 -2.91 13.35
CA PHE A 127 -4.22 -3.91 12.66
C PHE A 127 -3.44 -5.20 12.45
N PHE A 128 -4.16 -6.28 12.31
CA PHE A 128 -3.64 -7.61 11.99
C PHE A 128 -4.20 -8.05 10.65
N ILE A 129 -3.48 -8.94 9.98
CA ILE A 129 -3.90 -9.55 8.73
C ILE A 129 -4.16 -11.03 9.00
N GLN A 130 -5.35 -11.49 8.68
CA GLN A 130 -5.74 -12.88 8.79
C GLN A 130 -6.18 -13.43 7.44
N ALA A 131 -5.98 -14.73 7.25
CA ALA A 131 -6.52 -15.45 6.10
C ALA A 131 -8.04 -15.56 6.20
N ALA A 132 -8.74 -15.26 5.13
CA ALA A 132 -10.17 -15.43 4.96
C ALA A 132 -10.47 -16.54 3.93
N GLU A 133 -11.77 -16.82 3.71
CA GLU A 133 -12.21 -17.75 2.69
C GLU A 133 -11.86 -17.28 1.27
N LYS A 134 -11.85 -18.20 0.31
CA LYS A 134 -11.58 -17.95 -1.13
C LYS A 134 -10.24 -17.25 -1.39
N ASN A 135 -9.20 -17.64 -0.63
CA ASN A 135 -7.84 -17.07 -0.71
C ASN A 135 -7.74 -15.56 -0.43
N LYS A 136 -8.75 -14.97 0.19
CA LYS A 136 -8.76 -13.57 0.59
C LYS A 136 -8.08 -13.34 1.93
N TYR A 137 -7.91 -12.07 2.25
CA TYR A 137 -7.43 -11.60 3.55
C TYR A 137 -8.48 -10.73 4.21
N GLU A 138 -8.45 -10.68 5.52
CA GLU A 138 -9.25 -9.75 6.31
C GLU A 138 -8.37 -8.93 7.24
N ILE A 139 -8.80 -7.72 7.48
CA ILE A 139 -8.19 -6.83 8.47
C ILE A 139 -8.91 -7.02 9.80
N ILE A 140 -8.12 -7.20 10.84
CA ILE A 140 -8.61 -7.33 12.21
C ILE A 140 -8.05 -6.18 13.04
N PHE A 141 -8.90 -5.56 13.82
CA PHE A 141 -8.55 -4.49 14.74
C PHE A 141 -8.48 -4.97 16.18
N GLY A 142 -7.96 -4.14 17.06
CA GLY A 142 -8.00 -4.36 18.49
C GLY A 142 -9.42 -4.31 19.08
N ASN A 143 -9.51 -4.63 20.36
CA ASN A 143 -10.76 -4.75 21.10
C ASN A 143 -10.80 -3.83 22.34
N ASP A 144 -9.99 -2.75 22.37
CA ASP A 144 -9.79 -1.83 23.49
C ASP A 144 -9.14 -2.46 24.75
N ILE A 145 -8.68 -3.70 24.63
CA ILE A 145 -7.81 -4.37 25.60
C ILE A 145 -6.43 -4.54 24.96
N LEU A 146 -6.39 -5.21 23.82
CA LEU A 146 -5.21 -5.43 22.97
C LEU A 146 -5.40 -4.67 21.66
N GLY A 147 -4.95 -3.40 21.64
CA GLY A 147 -5.14 -2.50 20.52
C GLY A 147 -6.49 -1.77 20.55
N ARG A 148 -6.51 -0.60 19.92
CA ARG A 148 -7.69 0.25 19.86
C ARG A 148 -8.72 -0.30 18.86
N LYS A 149 -9.98 -0.42 19.31
CA LYS A 149 -11.12 -0.74 18.44
C LYS A 149 -11.50 0.50 17.61
N PRO A 150 -11.85 0.36 16.31
CA PRO A 150 -12.49 1.41 15.54
C PRO A 150 -13.80 1.86 16.18
N LYS A 151 -14.11 3.17 16.14
CA LYS A 151 -15.38 3.70 16.63
C LYS A 151 -16.52 3.35 15.67
N ASN A 152 -17.74 3.25 16.21
CA ASN A 152 -18.95 3.14 15.40
C ASN A 152 -19.04 4.29 14.40
N LYS A 153 -19.45 4.00 13.17
CA LYS A 153 -19.53 4.91 12.00
C LYS A 153 -18.17 5.39 11.48
N ALA A 154 -17.04 4.90 11.99
CA ALA A 154 -15.76 5.16 11.36
C ALA A 154 -15.72 4.57 9.94
N ILE A 155 -15.07 5.27 9.02
CA ILE A 155 -14.79 4.76 7.69
C ILE A 155 -13.38 4.19 7.71
N VAL A 156 -13.26 2.89 7.44
CA VAL A 156 -11.99 2.18 7.30
C VAL A 156 -11.60 2.19 5.83
N VAL A 157 -10.46 2.77 5.52
CA VAL A 157 -9.87 2.78 4.17
C VAL A 157 -8.63 1.90 4.18
N VAL A 158 -8.66 0.83 3.39
CA VAL A 158 -7.55 -0.11 3.24
C VAL A 158 -7.02 -0.01 1.83
N GLU A 159 -5.80 0.47 1.69
CA GLU A 159 -5.09 0.50 0.41
C GLU A 159 -4.06 -0.60 0.37
N TYR A 160 -3.99 -1.32 -0.75
CA TYR A 160 -3.05 -2.41 -0.96
C TYR A 160 -2.72 -2.59 -2.44
N ARG A 161 -1.62 -3.27 -2.73
CA ARG A 161 -1.23 -3.59 -4.10
C ARG A 161 -1.68 -4.98 -4.48
N VAL A 162 -2.34 -5.06 -5.64
CA VAL A 162 -2.65 -6.32 -6.32
C VAL A 162 -1.55 -6.60 -7.33
N THR A 163 -1.03 -7.81 -7.36
CA THR A 163 0.15 -8.19 -8.14
C THR A 163 -0.07 -9.51 -8.89
N LYS A 164 0.56 -9.65 -10.04
CA LYS A 164 0.65 -10.92 -10.77
C LYS A 164 1.82 -11.80 -10.29
N GLY A 165 2.60 -11.30 -9.34
CA GLY A 165 3.72 -12.05 -8.74
C GLY A 165 4.88 -12.27 -9.71
N ALA A 166 5.24 -13.55 -9.95
CA ALA A 166 6.43 -13.93 -10.70
C ALA A 166 6.45 -13.45 -12.16
N GLU A 167 5.30 -13.18 -12.77
CA GLU A 167 5.21 -12.64 -14.15
C GLU A 167 5.88 -11.26 -14.29
N GLY A 168 6.05 -10.54 -13.18
CA GLY A 168 6.72 -9.24 -13.12
C GLY A 168 8.25 -9.26 -13.11
N ASN A 169 8.92 -10.41 -13.16
CA ASN A 169 10.37 -10.48 -12.95
C ASN A 169 11.24 -10.26 -14.20
N GLU A 170 10.67 -10.17 -15.40
CA GLU A 170 11.42 -10.21 -16.66
C GLU A 170 11.77 -8.83 -17.29
N PRO A 171 11.08 -7.71 -16.98
CA PRO A 171 11.30 -6.47 -17.72
C PRO A 171 12.61 -5.76 -17.39
N THR A 172 13.24 -5.20 -18.44
CA THR A 172 14.45 -4.39 -18.32
C THR A 172 14.27 -2.93 -18.75
N LYS A 173 13.13 -2.59 -19.37
CA LYS A 173 12.80 -1.24 -19.83
C LYS A 173 11.43 -0.82 -19.31
N PHE A 174 11.32 0.43 -18.88
CA PHE A 174 10.12 1.00 -18.29
C PHE A 174 9.81 2.36 -18.91
N THR A 175 8.51 2.67 -19.03
CA THR A 175 8.01 3.98 -19.43
C THR A 175 7.15 4.53 -18.30
N LEU A 176 7.22 5.84 -18.05
CA LEU A 176 6.31 6.51 -17.13
C LEU A 176 4.88 6.38 -17.67
N GLY A 177 3.97 5.86 -16.85
CA GLY A 177 2.54 5.75 -17.20
C GLY A 177 1.82 7.10 -17.10
N GLU A 178 0.75 7.25 -17.85
CA GLU A 178 -0.17 8.39 -17.78
C GLU A 178 -1.16 8.22 -16.62
#